data_d7a5e79f2d4964c01e9381e8f02c2d76
#
_entry.id   d7a5e79f2d4964c01e9381e8f02c2d76
#
_cell.length_a   1.000
_cell.length_b   1.000
_cell.length_c   1.000
_cell.angle_alpha   90.00
_cell.angle_beta   90.00
_cell.angle_gamma   90.00
#
_symmetry.space_group_name_H-M   'P 1'
#
loop_
_entity.id
_entity.type
_entity.pdbx_description
1 polymer ?
#
loop_
_entity_poly.entity_id
_entity_poly.type
_entity_poly.pdbx_seq_one_letter_code
_entity_poly.pdbx_strand_id
1 'polypeptide(L)'
;MPPRGTILTGLPFALVSVLAGGLGIAALFATPSRSSESAAPTSSGSAAVASAASSSAGPASAAPTSAAKSPQSTTSPVVSQGANAAPEMLRVHNELRVAVGASAVRGDDRVTAAAQRHAEYLARNNMLGHEESTGDPGFTGISVRDRLVAQGYPDINASEVATSFGNGVDGVRSLWVLPYHRLGLMHPHAIVAGWGHAEVGGRSTTVGVILYDFGSAAPDVIRTPAVGQKVAGSWEGEEFPDVLPAGAARPVGYPVMVVFAKAQATELRSARLIDASGREVSTYTVPQIYERDYAAVVPATPLAAGTRYHVRLELRVGDTEHIEEWDFETER
;
A
#
# COMPACT_ATOMS: atom_id res chain seq x y z
N MET A 1 -13.48 13.56 42.25
CA MET A 1 -12.59 13.83 41.12
C MET A 1 -12.58 12.57 40.25
N PRO A 2 -13.17 12.58 39.03
CA PRO A 2 -13.10 11.45 38.13
C PRO A 2 -11.78 11.51 37.35
N PRO A 3 -11.23 10.37 36.92
CA PRO A 3 -9.98 10.32 36.18
C PRO A 3 -10.19 10.85 34.75
N ARG A 4 -9.22 11.62 34.30
CA ARG A 4 -9.13 12.13 32.92
C ARG A 4 -8.97 11.00 31.94
N GLY A 5 -9.90 10.86 30.99
CA GLY A 5 -9.81 9.97 29.86
C GLY A 5 -8.66 10.38 28.95
N THR A 6 -7.80 9.42 28.67
CA THR A 6 -6.76 9.52 27.65
C THR A 6 -7.44 9.48 26.29
N ILE A 7 -7.32 10.54 25.52
CA ILE A 7 -7.73 10.59 24.10
C ILE A 7 -6.70 9.76 23.33
N LEU A 8 -7.10 8.60 22.86
CA LEU A 8 -6.37 7.83 21.86
C LEU A 8 -6.43 8.60 20.54
N THR A 9 -5.34 9.27 20.21
CA THR A 9 -5.14 9.94 18.93
C THR A 9 -4.84 8.89 17.87
N GLY A 10 -5.66 8.88 16.82
CA GLY A 10 -5.46 8.41 15.46
C GLY A 10 -4.54 7.23 15.22
N LEU A 11 -5.13 6.06 14.93
CA LEU A 11 -4.43 4.91 14.36
C LEU A 11 -3.92 5.24 12.94
N PRO A 12 -2.71 4.79 12.58
CA PRO A 12 -2.16 5.03 11.25
C PRO A 12 -2.80 4.11 10.20
N PHE A 13 -3.13 4.67 9.06
CA PHE A 13 -3.63 3.93 7.89
C PHE A 13 -2.46 3.46 7.01
N ALA A 14 -2.64 2.33 6.34
CA ALA A 14 -1.74 1.84 5.31
C ALA A 14 -2.38 1.99 3.91
N LEU A 15 -1.59 2.27 2.89
CA LEU A 15 -2.07 2.55 1.52
C LEU A 15 -1.30 1.70 0.49
N VAL A 16 -2.00 1.20 -0.53
CA VAL A 16 -1.43 0.41 -1.65
C VAL A 16 -1.57 1.16 -2.96
N SER A 17 -0.51 1.19 -3.77
CA SER A 17 -0.59 1.45 -5.21
C SER A 17 0.05 0.30 -5.97
N VAL A 18 -0.71 -0.34 -6.83
CA VAL A 18 -0.22 -1.33 -7.80
C VAL A 18 -0.27 -0.69 -9.17
N LEU A 19 0.89 -0.48 -9.79
CA LEU A 19 0.97 0.00 -11.17
C LEU A 19 1.12 -1.21 -12.09
N ALA A 20 0.02 -1.60 -12.76
CA ALA A 20 0.06 -2.57 -13.85
C ALA A 20 0.70 -1.90 -15.08
N GLY A 21 1.94 -2.27 -15.36
CA GLY A 21 2.68 -1.87 -16.56
C GLY A 21 2.66 -2.96 -17.62
N GLY A 22 1.83 -2.78 -18.66
CA GLY A 22 2.05 -3.29 -20.01
C GLY A 22 1.78 -4.75 -20.31
N LEU A 23 0.57 -5.05 -20.68
CA LEU A 23 0.11 -5.65 -21.96
C LEU A 23 -1.43 -5.65 -21.93
N GLY A 24 -1.98 -4.59 -22.52
CA GLY A 24 -3.30 -4.55 -23.16
C GLY A 24 -4.50 -5.12 -22.42
N ILE A 25 -4.83 -4.63 -21.21
CA ILE A 25 -6.22 -4.55 -20.79
C ILE A 25 -6.45 -3.12 -20.30
N ALA A 26 -7.10 -2.34 -21.15
CA ALA A 26 -7.56 -1.00 -20.80
C ALA A 26 -8.59 -1.13 -19.67
N ALA A 27 -8.22 -0.77 -18.46
CA ALA A 27 -9.18 -0.51 -17.41
C ALA A 27 -9.90 0.80 -17.78
N LEU A 28 -11.09 0.69 -18.32
CA LEU A 28 -12.03 1.80 -18.53
C LEU A 28 -12.49 2.28 -17.15
N PHE A 29 -11.92 3.39 -16.69
CA PHE A 29 -12.55 4.18 -15.65
C PHE A 29 -13.80 4.83 -16.24
N ALA A 30 -14.96 4.20 -16.07
CA ALA A 30 -16.23 4.80 -16.33
C ALA A 30 -16.60 5.72 -15.16
N THR A 31 -16.37 7.02 -15.33
CA THR A 31 -17.03 8.04 -14.51
C THR A 31 -18.52 8.03 -14.86
N PRO A 32 -19.45 8.06 -13.89
CA PRO A 32 -20.86 8.21 -14.20
C PRO A 32 -21.12 9.66 -14.65
N SER A 33 -21.32 9.82 -15.96
CA SER A 33 -21.85 11.06 -16.52
C SER A 33 -23.29 11.25 -16.07
N ARG A 34 -23.55 12.30 -15.31
CA ARG A 34 -24.89 12.82 -15.12
C ARG A 34 -25.30 13.54 -16.40
N SER A 35 -26.27 12.99 -17.06
CA SER A 35 -27.06 13.68 -18.11
C SER A 35 -27.90 14.78 -17.47
N SER A 36 -27.75 16.02 -17.92
CA SER A 36 -28.80 17.00 -17.86
C SER A 36 -28.81 17.80 -19.18
N GLU A 37 -29.96 17.84 -19.75
CA GLU A 37 -30.38 18.29 -21.06
C GLU A 37 -30.37 19.81 -21.20
N SER A 38 -29.93 20.23 -22.37
CA SER A 38 -30.45 21.32 -23.25
C SER A 38 -30.79 22.69 -22.69
N ALA A 39 -30.11 23.72 -23.15
CA ALA A 39 -30.64 24.82 -23.97
C ALA A 39 -29.55 25.87 -24.28
N ALA A 40 -29.27 26.09 -25.53
CA ALA A 40 -28.76 27.36 -26.10
C ALA A 40 -29.97 28.19 -26.57
N PRO A 41 -29.87 29.46 -27.01
CA PRO A 41 -28.72 30.16 -27.54
C PRO A 41 -28.62 31.71 -27.22
N THR A 42 -27.65 32.33 -27.89
CA THR A 42 -27.53 33.70 -28.43
C THR A 42 -26.84 34.78 -27.60
N SER A 43 -25.75 35.19 -28.12
CA SER A 43 -25.32 36.39 -28.86
C SER A 43 -24.69 37.56 -28.09
N SER A 44 -23.53 37.90 -28.62
CA SER A 44 -22.99 39.22 -28.92
C SER A 44 -22.55 40.18 -27.82
N GLY A 45 -21.31 40.69 -27.99
CA GLY A 45 -20.96 42.01 -27.49
C GLY A 45 -19.49 42.23 -27.23
N SER A 46 -18.80 42.61 -28.25
CA SER A 46 -17.52 43.26 -28.36
C SER A 46 -17.36 44.49 -27.44
N ALA A 47 -16.17 44.70 -26.86
CA ALA A 47 -15.39 45.95 -27.02
C ALA A 47 -14.12 45.92 -26.12
N ALA A 48 -13.03 46.17 -26.82
CA ALA A 48 -11.76 46.60 -26.28
C ALA A 48 -11.84 48.03 -25.67
N VAL A 49 -10.91 48.44 -24.85
CA VAL A 49 -10.08 49.62 -24.97
C VAL A 49 -8.99 49.68 -23.91
N ALA A 50 -7.88 50.04 -24.32
CA ALA A 50 -6.54 50.26 -23.92
C ALA A 50 -6.25 51.38 -22.90
N SER A 51 -4.99 51.32 -22.40
CA SER A 51 -4.07 52.43 -22.10
C SER A 51 -4.28 53.17 -20.78
N ALA A 52 -3.28 53.50 -19.97
CA ALA A 52 -1.97 54.08 -20.20
C ALA A 52 -1.20 54.16 -18.89
N ALA A 53 0.09 54.25 -19.06
CA ALA A 53 1.13 54.45 -18.05
C ALA A 53 1.09 55.87 -17.40
N SER A 54 1.63 55.96 -16.21
CA SER A 54 2.42 57.14 -15.83
C SER A 54 3.34 56.87 -14.66
N SER A 55 4.57 57.20 -14.87
CA SER A 55 5.73 57.28 -14.00
C SER A 55 5.71 58.47 -13.06
N SER A 56 6.29 58.35 -11.85
CA SER A 56 7.06 59.45 -11.28
C SER A 56 8.04 58.95 -10.21
N ALA A 57 9.24 59.53 -10.31
CA ALA A 57 10.43 59.20 -9.56
C ALA A 57 10.60 60.04 -8.28
N GLY A 58 11.22 59.41 -7.25
CA GLY A 58 12.19 59.83 -6.27
C GLY A 58 11.81 60.86 -5.18
N PRO A 59 12.59 61.05 -4.11
CA PRO A 59 14.01 60.69 -3.95
C PRO A 59 14.36 59.98 -2.62
N ALA A 60 15.60 59.59 -2.53
CA ALA A 60 16.30 58.91 -1.46
C ALA A 60 16.42 59.71 -0.16
N SER A 61 16.45 59.01 0.97
CA SER A 61 17.34 59.34 2.11
C SER A 61 17.45 58.26 3.17
N ALA A 62 18.71 57.98 3.53
CA ALA A 62 19.24 57.50 4.81
C ALA A 62 18.99 56.08 5.25
N ALA A 63 20.07 55.31 5.22
CA ALA A 63 20.27 54.09 6.01
C ALA A 63 20.42 54.42 7.53
N PRO A 64 20.08 53.47 8.38
CA PRO A 64 20.89 53.15 9.51
C PRO A 64 21.30 51.67 9.58
N THR A 65 22.60 51.52 9.76
CA THR A 65 23.36 50.52 10.52
C THR A 65 22.78 49.14 10.73
N SER A 66 23.44 48.22 10.03
CA SER A 66 23.42 46.77 10.17
C SER A 66 23.67 46.32 11.61
N ALA A 67 22.69 45.67 12.21
CA ALA A 67 22.94 44.69 13.27
C ALA A 67 23.01 43.33 12.59
N ALA A 68 24.20 42.76 12.57
CA ALA A 68 24.43 41.38 12.12
C ALA A 68 23.61 40.43 12.98
N LYS A 69 22.52 39.86 12.40
CA LYS A 69 21.86 38.71 12.90
C LYS A 69 22.74 37.51 12.64
N SER A 70 23.27 36.91 13.72
CA SER A 70 23.91 35.59 13.67
C SER A 70 23.04 34.62 12.88
N PRO A 71 23.61 33.76 12.01
CA PRO A 71 22.86 32.74 11.33
C PRO A 71 22.28 31.79 12.38
N GLN A 72 20.95 31.75 12.50
CA GLN A 72 20.28 30.66 13.18
C GLN A 72 20.62 29.40 12.40
N SER A 73 21.39 28.52 13.04
CA SER A 73 21.55 27.14 12.56
C SER A 73 20.16 26.53 12.49
N THR A 74 19.61 26.45 11.32
CA THR A 74 18.49 25.58 11.03
C THR A 74 19.05 24.15 11.11
N THR A 75 18.97 23.54 12.28
CA THR A 75 19.17 22.11 12.43
C THR A 75 18.09 21.44 11.60
N SER A 76 18.47 20.93 10.42
CA SER A 76 17.64 20.01 9.67
C SER A 76 17.25 18.87 10.60
N PRO A 77 15.98 18.43 10.60
CA PRO A 77 15.57 17.30 11.44
C PRO A 77 16.47 16.12 11.12
N VAL A 78 17.04 15.52 12.17
CA VAL A 78 17.91 14.35 12.04
C VAL A 78 17.02 13.21 11.52
N VAL A 79 17.29 12.74 10.31
CA VAL A 79 16.73 11.50 9.78
C VAL A 79 17.55 10.39 10.41
N SER A 80 16.94 9.65 11.36
CA SER A 80 17.56 8.47 11.91
C SER A 80 17.37 7.31 10.95
N GLN A 81 18.40 7.00 10.17
CA GLN A 81 18.45 5.78 9.38
C GLN A 81 18.94 4.66 10.31
N GLY A 82 18.12 3.65 10.55
CA GLY A 82 18.62 2.39 11.08
C GLY A 82 19.55 1.77 10.04
N ALA A 83 20.86 1.93 10.21
CA ALA A 83 21.89 1.62 9.19
C ALA A 83 21.86 0.17 8.64
N ASN A 84 21.03 -0.74 9.21
CA ASN A 84 20.88 -2.13 8.81
C ASN A 84 19.41 -2.59 8.72
N ALA A 85 18.43 -1.66 8.72
CA ALA A 85 17.02 -2.05 8.73
C ALA A 85 16.56 -2.69 7.40
N ALA A 86 17.07 -2.24 6.25
CA ALA A 86 16.64 -2.74 4.94
C ALA A 86 16.96 -4.24 4.71
N PRO A 87 18.16 -4.76 4.99
CA PRO A 87 18.44 -6.19 4.89
C PRO A 87 17.57 -7.04 5.82
N GLU A 88 17.30 -6.56 7.03
CA GLU A 88 16.48 -7.29 8.00
C GLU A 88 15.00 -7.29 7.60
N MET A 89 14.48 -6.17 7.08
CA MET A 89 13.15 -6.09 6.50
C MET A 89 12.99 -7.06 5.31
N LEU A 90 13.98 -7.11 4.41
CA LEU A 90 14.00 -8.06 3.29
C LEU A 90 14.04 -9.50 3.77
N ARG A 91 14.83 -9.80 4.80
CA ARG A 91 14.89 -11.13 5.42
C ARG A 91 13.52 -11.55 5.94
N VAL A 92 12.85 -10.68 6.71
CA VAL A 92 11.50 -10.94 7.25
C VAL A 92 10.47 -11.07 6.13
N HIS A 93 10.52 -10.23 5.10
CA HIS A 93 9.66 -10.36 3.92
C HIS A 93 9.84 -11.72 3.25
N ASN A 94 11.08 -12.16 3.05
CA ASN A 94 11.36 -13.47 2.44
C ASN A 94 10.93 -14.65 3.33
N GLU A 95 11.05 -14.55 4.64
CA GLU A 95 10.50 -15.56 5.56
C GLU A 95 8.98 -15.71 5.41
N LEU A 96 8.27 -14.58 5.35
CA LEU A 96 6.82 -14.57 5.14
C LEU A 96 6.44 -15.15 3.78
N ARG A 97 7.18 -14.80 2.72
CA ARG A 97 6.98 -15.37 1.37
C ARG A 97 7.18 -16.87 1.34
N VAL A 98 8.30 -17.35 1.86
CA VAL A 98 8.62 -18.79 1.90
C VAL A 98 7.60 -19.56 2.74
N ALA A 99 7.13 -19.00 3.85
CA ALA A 99 6.10 -19.62 4.69
C ALA A 99 4.77 -19.88 3.95
N VAL A 100 4.48 -19.13 2.88
CA VAL A 100 3.29 -19.33 2.03
C VAL A 100 3.60 -20.04 0.71
N GLY A 101 4.82 -20.53 0.53
CA GLY A 101 5.25 -21.24 -0.68
C GLY A 101 5.63 -20.34 -1.86
N ALA A 102 5.74 -19.02 -1.65
CA ALA A 102 6.28 -18.10 -2.65
C ALA A 102 7.81 -18.15 -2.66
N SER A 103 8.42 -17.94 -3.83
CA SER A 103 9.87 -17.83 -3.94
C SER A 103 10.39 -16.60 -3.21
N ALA A 104 11.56 -16.72 -2.58
CA ALA A 104 12.25 -15.56 -2.03
C ALA A 104 12.61 -14.57 -3.15
N VAL A 105 12.47 -13.27 -2.85
CA VAL A 105 12.89 -12.19 -3.75
C VAL A 105 14.32 -11.76 -3.43
N ARG A 106 15.09 -11.34 -4.42
CA ARG A 106 16.42 -10.77 -4.20
C ARG A 106 16.32 -9.29 -3.81
N GLY A 107 17.31 -8.80 -3.06
CA GLY A 107 17.50 -7.37 -2.84
C GLY A 107 18.14 -6.69 -4.06
N ASP A 108 17.92 -5.39 -4.19
CA ASP A 108 18.65 -4.51 -5.13
C ASP A 108 18.82 -3.15 -4.48
N ASP A 109 20.05 -2.64 -4.47
CA ASP A 109 20.40 -1.39 -3.77
C ASP A 109 19.69 -0.16 -4.36
N ARG A 110 19.40 -0.14 -5.66
CA ARG A 110 18.68 0.96 -6.32
C ARG A 110 17.21 0.95 -5.93
N VAL A 111 16.60 -0.25 -5.83
CA VAL A 111 15.22 -0.41 -5.39
C VAL A 111 15.10 -0.05 -3.90
N THR A 112 16.09 -0.47 -3.10
CA THR A 112 16.20 -0.08 -1.69
C THR A 112 16.36 1.44 -1.54
N ALA A 113 17.19 2.08 -2.37
CA ALA A 113 17.35 3.54 -2.36
C ALA A 113 16.06 4.28 -2.74
N ALA A 114 15.28 3.77 -3.71
CA ALA A 114 13.98 4.35 -4.06
C ALA A 114 13.00 4.26 -2.87
N ALA A 115 12.89 3.08 -2.25
CA ALA A 115 12.03 2.87 -1.07
C ALA A 115 12.46 3.74 0.13
N GLN A 116 13.78 3.83 0.39
CA GLN A 116 14.32 4.62 1.50
C GLN A 116 14.03 6.11 1.34
N ARG A 117 14.27 6.66 0.15
CA ARG A 117 14.02 8.10 -0.11
C ARG A 117 12.53 8.43 0.00
N HIS A 118 11.64 7.55 -0.46
CA HIS A 118 10.22 7.75 -0.30
C HIS A 118 9.78 7.66 1.18
N ALA A 119 10.34 6.73 1.95
CA ALA A 119 10.09 6.67 3.40
C ALA A 119 10.51 7.98 4.10
N GLU A 120 11.68 8.54 3.73
CA GLU A 120 12.16 9.82 4.24
C GLU A 120 11.27 11.00 3.83
N TYR A 121 10.79 11.01 2.57
CA TYR A 121 9.85 12.02 2.08
C TYR A 121 8.54 11.98 2.89
N LEU A 122 7.93 10.81 3.02
CA LEU A 122 6.67 10.63 3.75
C LEU A 122 6.80 11.03 5.23
N ALA A 123 7.85 10.56 5.92
CA ALA A 123 8.09 10.89 7.33
C ALA A 123 8.33 12.40 7.53
N ARG A 124 9.10 13.04 6.63
CA ARG A 124 9.42 14.48 6.68
C ARG A 124 8.20 15.37 6.47
N ASN A 125 7.35 15.00 5.51
CA ASN A 125 6.18 15.80 5.13
C ASN A 125 4.91 15.41 5.93
N ASN A 126 5.02 14.48 6.88
CA ASN A 126 3.90 13.97 7.67
C ASN A 126 2.77 13.42 6.80
N MET A 127 3.14 12.63 5.82
CA MET A 127 2.21 12.03 4.87
C MET A 127 2.27 10.51 4.94
N LEU A 128 1.25 9.88 4.40
CA LEU A 128 1.24 8.47 4.04
C LEU A 128 0.59 8.36 2.68
N GLY A 129 1.21 7.64 1.76
CA GLY A 129 0.73 7.52 0.38
C GLY A 129 1.83 7.02 -0.54
N HIS A 130 1.57 7.11 -1.85
CA HIS A 130 2.44 6.56 -2.89
C HIS A 130 3.00 7.64 -3.83
N GLU A 131 2.44 8.82 -3.79
CA GLU A 131 2.87 9.92 -4.65
C GLU A 131 3.62 10.98 -3.84
N GLU A 132 4.57 11.61 -4.50
CA GLU A 132 5.26 12.79 -3.99
C GLU A 132 4.86 14.02 -4.80
N SER A 133 4.78 15.18 -4.13
CA SER A 133 4.45 16.44 -4.77
C SER A 133 5.73 17.21 -5.11
N THR A 134 5.82 17.70 -6.33
CA THR A 134 6.94 18.54 -6.77
C THR A 134 7.01 19.82 -5.91
N GLY A 135 8.19 20.08 -5.36
CA GLY A 135 8.42 21.25 -4.50
C GLY A 135 8.39 20.94 -3.01
N ASP A 136 7.87 19.79 -2.58
CA ASP A 136 7.96 19.38 -1.19
C ASP A 136 9.39 18.95 -0.81
N PRO A 137 9.80 19.17 0.44
CA PRO A 137 11.11 18.76 0.91
C PRO A 137 11.38 17.27 0.74
N GLY A 138 12.45 16.92 0.03
CA GLY A 138 12.84 15.53 -0.20
C GLY A 138 12.19 14.88 -1.41
N PHE A 139 11.53 15.63 -2.29
CA PHE A 139 10.96 15.13 -3.54
C PHE A 139 11.99 14.33 -4.36
N THR A 140 11.63 13.14 -4.81
CA THR A 140 12.49 12.22 -5.56
C THR A 140 11.85 11.65 -6.83
N GLY A 141 10.55 11.86 -7.01
CA GLY A 141 9.78 11.41 -8.17
C GLY A 141 8.30 11.26 -7.80
N ILE A 142 7.39 11.63 -8.68
CA ILE A 142 5.95 11.62 -8.40
C ILE A 142 5.48 10.22 -8.04
N SER A 143 5.77 9.24 -8.88
CA SER A 143 5.36 7.84 -8.71
C SER A 143 6.53 6.94 -8.31
N VAL A 144 6.24 5.71 -7.87
CA VAL A 144 7.27 4.68 -7.63
C VAL A 144 8.12 4.44 -8.87
N ARG A 145 7.54 4.49 -10.06
CA ARG A 145 8.25 4.35 -11.34
C ARG A 145 9.26 5.48 -11.53
N ASP A 146 8.86 6.73 -11.30
CA ASP A 146 9.77 7.88 -11.45
C ASP A 146 10.94 7.78 -10.48
N ARG A 147 10.66 7.34 -9.24
CA ARG A 147 11.69 7.11 -8.21
C ARG A 147 12.66 6.00 -8.60
N LEU A 148 12.18 4.91 -9.19
CA LEU A 148 13.02 3.82 -9.70
C LEU A 148 13.90 4.31 -10.87
N VAL A 149 13.33 5.03 -11.83
CA VAL A 149 14.07 5.61 -12.95
C VAL A 149 15.14 6.58 -12.46
N ALA A 150 14.84 7.42 -11.47
CA ALA A 150 15.80 8.33 -10.84
C ALA A 150 16.97 7.59 -10.15
N GLN A 151 16.79 6.31 -9.76
CA GLN A 151 17.86 5.45 -9.27
C GLN A 151 18.57 4.66 -10.40
N GLY A 152 18.26 4.93 -11.66
CA GLY A 152 18.85 4.24 -12.82
C GLY A 152 18.31 2.81 -12.99
N TYR A 153 17.12 2.51 -12.43
CA TYR A 153 16.46 1.23 -12.69
C TYR A 153 15.65 1.32 -14.00
N PRO A 154 15.70 0.31 -14.87
CA PRO A 154 14.90 0.33 -16.10
C PRO A 154 13.41 0.29 -15.78
N ASP A 155 12.61 0.66 -16.77
CA ASP A 155 11.16 0.55 -16.69
C ASP A 155 10.75 -0.93 -16.49
N ILE A 156 10.06 -1.19 -15.39
CA ILE A 156 9.66 -2.54 -14.97
C ILE A 156 8.34 -2.46 -14.20
N ASN A 157 7.58 -3.55 -14.21
CA ASN A 157 6.39 -3.66 -13.37
C ASN A 157 6.78 -3.59 -11.89
N ALA A 158 6.17 -2.66 -11.18
CA ALA A 158 6.45 -2.44 -9.77
C ALA A 158 5.15 -2.15 -8.99
N SER A 159 5.14 -2.54 -7.73
CA SER A 159 4.19 -2.05 -6.73
C SER A 159 4.91 -1.45 -5.55
N GLU A 160 4.19 -0.71 -4.75
CA GLU A 160 4.70 -0.11 -3.53
C GLU A 160 3.71 -0.31 -2.40
N VAL A 161 4.23 -0.57 -1.22
CA VAL A 161 3.48 -0.64 0.04
C VAL A 161 4.08 0.33 1.03
N ALA A 162 3.24 1.00 1.83
CA ALA A 162 3.69 1.96 2.82
C ALA A 162 2.88 1.88 4.11
N THR A 163 3.53 2.06 5.25
CA THR A 163 2.87 2.13 6.56
C THR A 163 3.60 3.07 7.50
N SER A 164 2.86 3.69 8.40
CA SER A 164 3.41 4.44 9.54
C SER A 164 3.38 3.63 10.85
N PHE A 165 3.09 2.34 10.78
CA PHE A 165 3.00 1.47 11.95
C PHE A 165 4.36 0.86 12.31
N GLY A 166 4.76 0.98 13.58
CA GLY A 166 5.92 0.32 14.17
C GLY A 166 7.28 0.77 13.60
N ASN A 167 8.30 -0.02 13.92
CA ASN A 167 9.61 0.09 13.27
C ASN A 167 9.63 -0.67 11.94
N GLY A 168 10.72 -0.58 11.18
CA GLY A 168 10.82 -1.15 9.84
C GLY A 168 10.38 -2.62 9.74
N VAL A 169 10.83 -3.50 10.63
CA VAL A 169 10.45 -4.94 10.64
C VAL A 169 8.99 -5.13 11.02
N ASP A 170 8.50 -4.41 12.03
CA ASP A 170 7.09 -4.46 12.43
C ASP A 170 6.20 -3.90 11.32
N GLY A 171 6.68 -2.88 10.60
CA GLY A 171 6.03 -2.36 9.40
C GLY A 171 5.84 -3.44 8.33
N VAL A 172 6.88 -4.24 8.03
CA VAL A 172 6.76 -5.38 7.10
C VAL A 172 5.71 -6.39 7.56
N ARG A 173 5.71 -6.75 8.84
CA ARG A 173 4.73 -7.68 9.40
C ARG A 173 3.30 -7.13 9.40
N SER A 174 3.14 -5.85 9.71
CA SER A 174 1.83 -5.20 9.68
C SER A 174 1.25 -5.14 8.27
N LEU A 175 2.07 -4.82 7.26
CA LEU A 175 1.66 -4.83 5.85
C LEU A 175 1.28 -6.22 5.35
N TRP A 176 1.93 -7.28 5.90
CA TRP A 176 1.65 -8.65 5.50
C TRP A 176 0.26 -9.15 5.90
N VAL A 177 -0.37 -8.63 6.95
CA VAL A 177 -1.73 -9.05 7.36
C VAL A 177 -2.83 -8.37 6.57
N LEU A 178 -2.52 -7.30 5.84
CA LEU A 178 -3.46 -6.48 5.08
C LEU A 178 -3.69 -7.09 3.69
N PRO A 179 -4.92 -7.48 3.30
CA PRO A 179 -5.19 -8.17 2.04
C PRO A 179 -4.63 -7.48 0.79
N TYR A 180 -4.86 -6.19 0.60
CA TYR A 180 -4.39 -5.46 -0.58
C TYR A 180 -2.86 -5.28 -0.60
N HIS A 181 -2.25 -4.99 0.55
CA HIS A 181 -0.80 -4.89 0.65
C HIS A 181 -0.13 -6.24 0.47
N ARG A 182 -0.71 -7.29 1.08
CA ARG A 182 -0.23 -8.67 0.96
C ARG A 182 -0.23 -9.15 -0.48
N LEU A 183 -1.22 -8.74 -1.29
CA LEU A 183 -1.31 -9.10 -2.72
C LEU A 183 0.02 -8.85 -3.44
N GLY A 184 0.58 -7.64 -3.33
CA GLY A 184 1.87 -7.31 -3.91
C GLY A 184 3.03 -8.07 -3.25
N LEU A 185 3.03 -8.16 -1.93
CA LEU A 185 4.12 -8.77 -1.16
C LEU A 185 4.27 -10.28 -1.42
N MET A 186 3.15 -11.02 -1.59
CA MET A 186 3.18 -12.47 -1.80
C MET A 186 3.06 -12.90 -3.25
N HIS A 187 2.93 -11.96 -4.20
CA HIS A 187 2.66 -12.29 -5.60
C HIS A 187 3.68 -13.31 -6.17
N PRO A 188 3.23 -14.36 -6.89
CA PRO A 188 4.09 -15.43 -7.40
C PRO A 188 5.25 -14.92 -8.26
N HIS A 189 5.02 -13.91 -9.10
CA HIS A 189 5.99 -13.32 -10.02
C HIS A 189 6.87 -12.21 -9.44
N ALA A 190 6.81 -11.95 -8.13
CA ALA A 190 7.73 -11.00 -7.50
C ALA A 190 9.16 -11.56 -7.52
N ILE A 191 10.12 -10.76 -8.01
CA ILE A 191 11.52 -11.17 -8.21
C ILE A 191 12.52 -10.35 -7.41
N VAL A 192 12.21 -9.08 -7.13
CA VAL A 192 13.07 -8.15 -6.39
C VAL A 192 12.23 -7.39 -5.38
N ALA A 193 12.80 -7.10 -4.23
CA ALA A 193 12.24 -6.10 -3.32
C ALA A 193 13.33 -5.22 -2.73
N GLY A 194 12.96 -3.96 -2.49
CA GLY A 194 13.74 -3.01 -1.70
C GLY A 194 12.89 -2.43 -0.59
N TRP A 195 13.48 -2.26 0.59
CA TRP A 195 12.80 -1.74 1.76
C TRP A 195 13.48 -0.49 2.29
N GLY A 196 12.69 0.49 2.70
CA GLY A 196 13.15 1.71 3.35
C GLY A 196 12.39 1.97 4.64
N HIS A 197 13.06 2.59 5.60
CA HIS A 197 12.47 3.01 6.86
C HIS A 197 13.05 4.35 7.28
N ALA A 198 12.22 5.27 7.74
CA ALA A 198 12.65 6.56 8.24
C ALA A 198 11.85 6.98 9.48
N GLU A 199 12.56 7.65 10.38
CA GLU A 199 11.96 8.38 11.51
C GLU A 199 12.30 9.85 11.43
N VAL A 200 11.31 10.72 11.45
CA VAL A 200 11.48 12.17 11.46
C VAL A 200 10.52 12.80 12.45
N GLY A 201 11.04 13.50 13.45
CA GLY A 201 10.19 14.18 14.43
C GLY A 201 9.25 13.25 15.22
N GLY A 202 9.67 12.01 15.50
CA GLY A 202 8.89 10.98 16.19
C GLY A 202 7.85 10.29 15.30
N ARG A 203 7.93 10.46 13.98
CA ARG A 203 7.09 9.77 12.99
C ARG A 203 7.89 8.71 12.29
N SER A 204 7.36 7.51 12.27
CA SER A 204 7.92 6.35 11.63
C SER A 204 7.21 6.08 10.31
N THR A 205 7.95 5.76 9.26
CA THR A 205 7.39 5.32 7.98
C THR A 205 8.25 4.19 7.41
N THR A 206 7.60 3.12 6.98
CA THR A 206 8.23 1.97 6.31
C THR A 206 7.63 1.84 4.92
N VAL A 207 8.49 1.73 3.89
CA VAL A 207 8.11 1.58 2.48
C VAL A 207 8.76 0.33 1.92
N GLY A 208 8.00 -0.48 1.18
CA GLY A 208 8.49 -1.60 0.38
C GLY A 208 8.18 -1.39 -1.09
N VAL A 209 9.18 -1.56 -1.96
CA VAL A 209 9.01 -1.57 -3.42
C VAL A 209 9.27 -2.97 -3.92
N ILE A 210 8.33 -3.53 -4.69
CA ILE A 210 8.35 -4.89 -5.20
C ILE A 210 8.33 -4.85 -6.72
N LEU A 211 9.23 -5.59 -7.37
CA LEU A 211 9.33 -5.69 -8.83
C LEU A 211 8.91 -7.07 -9.31
N TYR A 212 8.25 -7.12 -10.47
CA TYR A 212 7.66 -8.33 -11.03
C TYR A 212 8.24 -8.66 -12.41
N ASP A 213 8.41 -9.96 -12.64
CA ASP A 213 8.68 -10.52 -13.96
C ASP A 213 7.63 -11.59 -14.29
N PHE A 214 6.59 -11.19 -15.00
CA PHE A 214 5.50 -12.08 -15.40
C PHE A 214 5.89 -13.14 -16.41
N GLY A 215 7.10 -13.05 -16.99
CA GLY A 215 7.70 -14.08 -17.85
C GLY A 215 8.49 -15.14 -17.09
N SER A 216 8.78 -14.92 -15.81
CA SER A 216 9.53 -15.86 -14.99
C SER A 216 8.70 -17.06 -14.55
N ALA A 217 9.37 -18.20 -14.29
CA ALA A 217 8.75 -19.35 -13.66
C ALA A 217 8.31 -19.00 -12.22
N ALA A 218 7.09 -19.36 -11.87
CA ALA A 218 6.50 -19.08 -10.59
C ALA A 218 5.57 -20.22 -10.14
N PRO A 219 5.29 -20.38 -8.83
CA PRO A 219 4.25 -21.29 -8.37
C PRO A 219 2.89 -20.91 -8.97
N ASP A 220 2.11 -21.89 -9.42
CA ASP A 220 0.81 -21.63 -10.07
C ASP A 220 -0.16 -20.87 -9.17
N VAL A 221 -0.12 -21.13 -7.85
CA VAL A 221 -0.97 -20.48 -6.85
C VAL A 221 -0.25 -20.36 -5.51
N ILE A 222 -0.41 -19.21 -4.86
CA ILE A 222 0.03 -18.98 -3.47
C ILE A 222 -1.22 -18.85 -2.59
N ARG A 223 -1.19 -19.52 -1.43
CA ARG A 223 -2.27 -19.51 -0.43
C ARG A 223 -1.80 -18.89 0.86
N THR A 224 -2.63 -18.06 1.47
CA THR A 224 -2.38 -17.54 2.82
C THR A 224 -3.68 -17.53 3.63
N PRO A 225 -3.70 -18.15 4.82
CA PRO A 225 -2.64 -18.99 5.40
C PRO A 225 -2.28 -20.15 4.48
N ALA A 226 -1.00 -20.57 4.49
CA ALA A 226 -0.59 -21.75 3.73
C ALA A 226 -1.12 -23.05 4.36
N VAL A 227 -1.00 -24.16 3.64
CA VAL A 227 -1.37 -25.50 4.14
C VAL A 227 -0.65 -25.80 5.45
N GLY A 228 -1.41 -26.03 6.53
CA GLY A 228 -0.88 -26.33 7.86
C GLY A 228 -0.21 -25.15 8.58
N GLN A 229 -0.23 -23.94 7.99
CA GLN A 229 0.35 -22.75 8.64
C GLN A 229 -0.42 -22.40 9.91
N LYS A 230 0.32 -21.88 10.92
CA LYS A 230 -0.24 -21.25 12.10
C LYS A 230 -0.24 -19.74 11.95
N VAL A 231 -1.37 -19.11 12.23
CA VAL A 231 -1.55 -17.66 12.11
C VAL A 231 -2.31 -17.10 13.30
N ALA A 232 -2.24 -15.80 13.52
CA ALA A 232 -3.07 -15.13 14.50
C ALA A 232 -4.55 -15.40 14.25
N GLY A 233 -5.34 -15.58 15.31
CA GLY A 233 -6.79 -15.81 15.18
C GLY A 233 -7.57 -14.55 14.82
N SER A 234 -7.01 -13.36 15.00
CA SER A 234 -7.68 -12.09 14.79
C SER A 234 -6.83 -11.08 14.03
N TRP A 235 -7.52 -10.13 13.43
CA TRP A 235 -6.98 -8.95 12.78
C TRP A 235 -7.89 -7.75 13.09
N GLU A 236 -7.32 -6.57 13.32
CA GLU A 236 -8.09 -5.36 13.65
C GLU A 236 -8.99 -4.86 12.51
N GLY A 237 -8.78 -5.38 11.30
CA GLY A 237 -9.62 -5.07 10.15
C GLY A 237 -9.30 -3.70 9.53
N GLU A 238 -8.16 -3.10 9.86
CA GLU A 238 -7.79 -1.77 9.39
C GLU A 238 -6.91 -1.86 8.14
N GLU A 239 -7.47 -1.47 7.02
CA GLU A 239 -6.76 -1.30 5.74
C GLU A 239 -7.43 -0.16 4.95
N PHE A 240 -6.68 0.52 4.13
CA PHE A 240 -7.22 1.54 3.23
C PHE A 240 -6.81 1.22 1.77
N PRO A 241 -7.77 1.18 0.84
CA PRO A 241 -9.23 1.24 1.06
C PRO A 241 -9.76 0.09 1.94
N ASP A 242 -10.89 0.33 2.63
CA ASP A 242 -11.47 -0.68 3.53
C ASP A 242 -11.91 -1.93 2.75
N VAL A 243 -11.47 -3.09 3.20
CA VAL A 243 -11.81 -4.40 2.60
C VAL A 243 -13.12 -4.95 3.16
N LEU A 244 -13.61 -4.39 4.24
CA LEU A 244 -14.82 -4.85 4.92
C LEU A 244 -16.04 -4.03 4.50
N PRO A 245 -17.24 -4.62 4.50
CA PRO A 245 -18.45 -3.86 4.23
C PRO A 245 -18.71 -2.82 5.31
N ALA A 246 -19.37 -1.71 4.93
CA ALA A 246 -19.74 -0.66 5.86
C ALA A 246 -20.51 -1.21 7.08
N GLY A 247 -20.07 -0.85 8.28
CA GLY A 247 -20.68 -1.31 9.53
C GLY A 247 -20.24 -2.70 10.01
N ALA A 248 -19.27 -3.34 9.36
CA ALA A 248 -18.68 -4.58 9.86
C ALA A 248 -18.08 -4.38 11.25
N ALA A 249 -18.35 -5.33 12.15
CA ALA A 249 -17.75 -5.33 13.48
C ALA A 249 -16.24 -5.63 13.39
N ARG A 250 -15.46 -5.10 14.31
CA ARG A 250 -14.02 -5.34 14.46
C ARG A 250 -13.70 -5.67 15.93
N PRO A 251 -12.67 -6.48 16.22
CA PRO A 251 -11.77 -7.14 15.25
C PRO A 251 -12.47 -8.25 14.47
N VAL A 252 -11.84 -8.66 13.35
CA VAL A 252 -12.26 -9.76 12.47
C VAL A 252 -11.26 -10.93 12.53
N GLY A 253 -11.51 -12.02 11.81
CA GLY A 253 -10.55 -13.11 11.72
C GLY A 253 -9.40 -12.81 10.74
N TYR A 254 -8.34 -13.63 10.80
CA TYR A 254 -7.19 -13.51 9.89
C TYR A 254 -7.63 -13.72 8.42
N PRO A 255 -7.27 -12.82 7.49
CA PRO A 255 -7.70 -12.89 6.10
C PRO A 255 -7.15 -14.13 5.36
N VAL A 256 -8.01 -14.81 4.61
CA VAL A 256 -7.70 -15.97 3.77
C VAL A 256 -7.67 -15.52 2.32
N MET A 257 -6.59 -15.83 1.59
CA MET A 257 -6.38 -15.37 0.22
C MET A 257 -5.68 -16.42 -0.64
N VAL A 258 -6.00 -16.44 -1.93
CA VAL A 258 -5.26 -17.14 -2.98
C VAL A 258 -4.88 -16.16 -4.08
N VAL A 259 -3.65 -16.28 -4.61
CA VAL A 259 -3.14 -15.48 -5.74
C VAL A 259 -2.61 -16.43 -6.79
N PHE A 260 -3.04 -16.27 -8.04
CA PHE A 260 -2.67 -17.10 -9.17
C PHE A 260 -1.52 -16.47 -9.98
N ALA A 261 -0.57 -17.27 -10.44
CA ALA A 261 0.53 -16.79 -11.28
C ALA A 261 0.07 -16.36 -12.68
N LYS A 262 -0.97 -17.02 -13.20
CA LYS A 262 -1.56 -16.62 -14.47
C LYS A 262 -2.44 -15.42 -14.25
N ALA A 263 -2.12 -14.29 -14.89
CA ALA A 263 -2.90 -13.05 -14.84
C ALA A 263 -4.27 -13.23 -15.54
N GLN A 264 -5.11 -14.06 -14.96
CA GLN A 264 -6.47 -14.34 -15.42
C GLN A 264 -7.47 -13.82 -14.39
N ALA A 265 -8.59 -13.29 -14.87
CA ALA A 265 -9.65 -12.86 -13.99
C ALA A 265 -10.12 -14.05 -13.14
N THR A 266 -10.06 -13.88 -11.83
CA THR A 266 -10.51 -14.85 -10.83
C THR A 266 -11.83 -14.36 -10.24
N GLU A 267 -12.86 -15.18 -10.27
CA GLU A 267 -14.15 -14.87 -9.67
C GLU A 267 -14.42 -15.88 -8.54
N LEU A 268 -14.65 -15.36 -7.32
CA LEU A 268 -15.07 -16.19 -6.19
C LEU A 268 -16.54 -16.55 -6.33
N ARG A 269 -16.85 -17.83 -6.50
CA ARG A 269 -18.21 -18.37 -6.57
C ARG A 269 -18.78 -18.68 -5.21
N SER A 270 -17.97 -19.35 -4.38
CA SER A 270 -18.33 -19.62 -2.98
C SER A 270 -17.08 -19.73 -2.12
N ALA A 271 -17.21 -19.41 -0.83
CA ALA A 271 -16.18 -19.59 0.17
C ALA A 271 -16.78 -20.26 1.39
N ARG A 272 -16.14 -21.32 1.88
CA ARG A 272 -16.49 -21.97 3.12
C ARG A 272 -15.26 -22.05 4.01
N LEU A 273 -15.40 -21.59 5.23
CA LEU A 273 -14.42 -21.73 6.29
C LEU A 273 -15.08 -22.52 7.43
N ILE A 274 -14.57 -23.70 7.73
CA ILE A 274 -15.20 -24.66 8.65
C ILE A 274 -14.22 -24.95 9.78
N ASP A 275 -14.65 -24.83 11.03
CA ASP A 275 -13.84 -25.15 12.20
C ASP A 275 -13.80 -26.68 12.47
N ALA A 276 -12.94 -27.09 13.40
CA ALA A 276 -12.76 -28.51 13.76
C ALA A 276 -14.04 -29.19 14.31
N SER A 277 -15.07 -28.44 14.70
CA SER A 277 -16.37 -28.97 15.13
C SER A 277 -17.35 -29.14 13.97
N GLY A 278 -16.98 -28.74 12.75
CA GLY A 278 -17.84 -28.75 11.58
C GLY A 278 -18.73 -27.49 11.44
N ARG A 279 -18.52 -26.48 12.27
CA ARG A 279 -19.27 -25.23 12.22
C ARG A 279 -18.66 -24.31 11.16
N GLU A 280 -19.50 -23.77 10.31
CA GLU A 280 -19.11 -22.79 9.29
C GLU A 280 -18.96 -21.39 9.91
N VAL A 281 -17.87 -20.71 9.58
CA VAL A 281 -17.58 -19.34 9.96
C VAL A 281 -18.01 -18.41 8.83
N SER A 282 -18.84 -17.42 9.15
CA SER A 282 -19.23 -16.39 8.19
C SER A 282 -18.02 -15.58 7.72
N THR A 283 -17.99 -15.22 6.43
CA THR A 283 -16.89 -14.47 5.83
C THR A 283 -17.42 -13.30 5.02
N TYR A 284 -16.60 -12.24 4.92
CA TYR A 284 -16.76 -11.14 3.97
C TYR A 284 -15.85 -11.39 2.77
N THR A 285 -16.35 -11.18 1.56
CA THR A 285 -15.52 -11.21 0.35
C THR A 285 -14.76 -9.89 0.21
N VAL A 286 -13.46 -9.95 0.00
CA VAL A 286 -12.63 -8.77 -0.28
C VAL A 286 -12.88 -8.29 -1.72
N PRO A 287 -13.25 -7.02 -1.94
CA PRO A 287 -13.42 -6.47 -3.28
C PRO A 287 -12.13 -6.51 -4.10
N GLN A 288 -12.21 -6.86 -5.38
CA GLN A 288 -11.08 -6.80 -6.31
C GLN A 288 -11.00 -5.41 -6.94
N ILE A 289 -10.27 -4.49 -6.31
CA ILE A 289 -10.13 -3.09 -6.76
C ILE A 289 -8.80 -2.79 -7.46
N TYR A 290 -7.83 -3.68 -7.38
CA TYR A 290 -6.52 -3.56 -8.01
C TYR A 290 -6.36 -4.63 -9.10
N GLU A 291 -5.84 -5.79 -8.74
CA GLU A 291 -5.64 -6.93 -9.65
C GLU A 291 -6.88 -7.84 -9.67
N ARG A 292 -6.91 -8.78 -10.62
CA ARG A 292 -8.02 -9.73 -10.75
C ARG A 292 -7.59 -11.18 -10.66
N ASP A 293 -6.34 -11.45 -10.39
CA ASP A 293 -5.74 -12.78 -10.32
C ASP A 293 -5.75 -13.37 -8.91
N TYR A 294 -6.60 -12.86 -8.03
CA TYR A 294 -6.74 -13.32 -6.66
C TYR A 294 -8.19 -13.48 -6.23
N ALA A 295 -8.39 -14.22 -5.15
CA ALA A 295 -9.60 -14.17 -4.35
C ALA A 295 -9.24 -14.11 -2.86
N ALA A 296 -10.01 -13.35 -2.09
CA ALA A 296 -9.79 -13.23 -0.66
C ALA A 296 -11.10 -13.11 0.10
N VAL A 297 -11.11 -13.66 1.32
CA VAL A 297 -12.20 -13.54 2.28
C VAL A 297 -11.66 -13.21 3.67
N VAL A 298 -12.46 -12.50 4.44
CA VAL A 298 -12.15 -12.16 5.83
C VAL A 298 -13.21 -12.80 6.73
N PRO A 299 -12.85 -13.66 7.70
CA PRO A 299 -13.80 -14.18 8.67
C PRO A 299 -14.44 -13.03 9.45
N ALA A 300 -15.79 -13.03 9.54
CA ALA A 300 -16.54 -11.90 10.10
C ALA A 300 -16.32 -11.69 11.62
N THR A 301 -15.72 -12.67 12.29
CA THR A 301 -15.36 -12.62 13.72
C THR A 301 -13.99 -13.24 13.93
N PRO A 302 -13.28 -12.88 15.02
CA PRO A 302 -12.05 -13.56 15.40
C PRO A 302 -12.21 -15.08 15.42
N LEU A 303 -11.19 -15.76 14.92
CA LEU A 303 -11.11 -17.23 14.92
C LEU A 303 -10.67 -17.73 16.30
N ALA A 304 -11.21 -18.88 16.73
CA ALA A 304 -10.86 -19.47 18.02
C ALA A 304 -9.38 -19.88 18.04
N ALA A 305 -8.70 -19.60 19.15
CA ALA A 305 -7.28 -19.92 19.34
C ALA A 305 -7.03 -21.44 19.31
N GLY A 306 -5.87 -21.85 18.79
CA GLY A 306 -5.42 -23.24 18.75
C GLY A 306 -6.36 -24.16 17.95
N THR A 307 -7.09 -23.63 16.99
CA THR A 307 -8.14 -24.34 16.25
C THR A 307 -7.73 -24.55 14.79
N ARG A 308 -8.00 -25.77 14.28
CA ARG A 308 -7.86 -26.06 12.84
C ARG A 308 -9.08 -25.56 12.09
N TYR A 309 -8.85 -24.95 10.95
CA TYR A 309 -9.86 -24.50 10.02
C TYR A 309 -9.63 -25.14 8.65
N HIS A 310 -10.72 -25.60 8.05
CA HIS A 310 -10.76 -26.09 6.68
C HIS A 310 -11.30 -25.00 5.77
N VAL A 311 -10.54 -24.66 4.73
CA VAL A 311 -10.91 -23.68 3.70
C VAL A 311 -11.34 -24.41 2.45
N ARG A 312 -12.44 -24.01 1.84
CA ARG A 312 -12.85 -24.41 0.50
C ARG A 312 -13.32 -23.18 -0.27
N LEU A 313 -12.62 -22.87 -1.36
CA LEU A 313 -12.97 -21.79 -2.29
C LEU A 313 -13.34 -22.41 -3.64
N GLU A 314 -14.54 -22.11 -4.11
CA GLU A 314 -14.96 -22.44 -5.48
C GLU A 314 -14.78 -21.17 -6.32
N LEU A 315 -14.01 -21.28 -7.37
CA LEU A 315 -13.49 -20.16 -8.16
C LEU A 315 -13.74 -20.41 -9.64
N ARG A 316 -13.90 -19.35 -10.40
CA ARG A 316 -13.66 -19.39 -11.84
C ARG A 316 -12.40 -18.60 -12.15
N VAL A 317 -11.41 -19.24 -12.76
CA VAL A 317 -10.12 -18.65 -13.16
C VAL A 317 -10.09 -18.63 -14.70
N GLY A 318 -10.24 -17.43 -15.28
CA GLY A 318 -10.55 -17.30 -16.69
C GLY A 318 -11.87 -18.01 -17.02
N ASP A 319 -11.82 -18.99 -17.91
CA ASP A 319 -12.98 -19.80 -18.32
C ASP A 319 -13.09 -21.18 -17.62
N THR A 320 -12.24 -21.42 -16.61
CA THR A 320 -12.15 -22.74 -15.96
C THR A 320 -12.66 -22.65 -14.53
N GLU A 321 -13.57 -23.58 -14.17
CA GLU A 321 -13.95 -23.81 -12.77
C GLU A 321 -12.78 -24.44 -12.02
N HIS A 322 -12.49 -23.92 -10.83
CA HIS A 322 -11.34 -24.28 -10.01
C HIS A 322 -11.75 -24.37 -8.55
N ILE A 323 -11.19 -25.33 -7.83
CA ILE A 323 -11.43 -25.51 -6.40
C ILE A 323 -10.10 -25.46 -5.68
N GLU A 324 -10.00 -24.58 -4.70
CA GLU A 324 -8.92 -24.53 -3.74
C GLU A 324 -9.40 -25.04 -2.39
N GLU A 325 -8.70 -26.02 -1.84
CA GLU A 325 -9.10 -26.68 -0.59
C GLU A 325 -7.88 -27.04 0.25
N TRP A 326 -7.84 -26.55 1.51
CA TRP A 326 -6.73 -26.79 2.43
C TRP A 326 -7.10 -26.49 3.89
N ASP A 327 -6.24 -26.91 4.80
CA ASP A 327 -6.36 -26.63 6.24
C ASP A 327 -5.25 -25.68 6.71
N PHE A 328 -5.59 -24.87 7.71
CA PHE A 328 -4.61 -24.09 8.51
C PHE A 328 -5.00 -24.14 10.00
N GLU A 329 -4.15 -23.61 10.88
CA GLU A 329 -4.40 -23.55 12.32
C GLU A 329 -4.25 -22.10 12.83
N THR A 330 -4.95 -21.76 13.90
CA THR A 330 -4.69 -20.54 14.65
C THR A 330 -3.67 -20.80 15.76
N GLU A 331 -2.91 -19.78 16.13
CA GLU A 331 -2.04 -19.79 17.31
C GLU A 331 -2.85 -19.95 18.59
N ARG A 332 -2.18 -20.39 19.69
CA ARG A 332 -2.81 -20.60 21.01
C ARG A 332 -2.85 -19.34 21.83
#